data_50057e4becb8958ee685fecf1250661c
#
_entry.id   50057e4becb8958ee685fecf1250661c
#
_cell.length_a   1.000
_cell.length_b   1.000
_cell.length_c   1.000
_cell.angle_alpha   90.00
_cell.angle_beta   90.00
_cell.angle_gamma   90.00
#
_symmetry.space_group_name_H-M   'P 1'
#
loop_
_entity.id
_entity.type
_entity.pdbx_description
1 polymer ?
#
loop_
_entity_poly.entity_id
_entity_poly.type
_entity_poly.pdbx_seq_one_letter_code
_entity_poly.pdbx_strand_id
1 'polypeptide(L)'
;MPVEVKGLDEVLKALRQFEPDLAKNLNKQVRAALTPVQKKAQEYVPDSLPGLSNWQFSAKGKKINKATSAFGQVGHFPKFNQSIVKRGIRVMIGKTRPNNKGFTSFYRISNTTAAGAIMETSGRANPSGQPWNPASGSHKYSHSRNPEAGLHFINSMGGRMQGNGKMRGRLIYRAFNEDEGRAIATTMRAVNMTIAVFQRRASAQVLKKAA
;
A
#
# COMPACT_ATOMS: atom_id res chain seq x y z
N MET A 1 9.54 -6.88 3.32
CA MET A 1 9.43 -7.94 2.28
C MET A 1 8.02 -8.49 2.33
N PRO A 2 7.34 -8.75 1.21
CA PRO A 2 6.10 -9.52 1.26
C PRO A 2 6.42 -10.91 1.80
N VAL A 3 5.61 -11.36 2.76
CA VAL A 3 5.73 -12.73 3.28
C VAL A 3 4.93 -13.64 2.37
N GLU A 4 5.58 -14.64 1.80
CA GLU A 4 4.95 -15.66 1.00
C GLU A 4 4.64 -16.88 1.86
N VAL A 5 3.37 -17.30 1.87
CA VAL A 5 2.93 -18.54 2.52
C VAL A 5 2.42 -19.47 1.44
N LYS A 6 3.18 -20.52 1.14
CA LYS A 6 2.77 -21.53 0.16
C LYS A 6 1.53 -22.27 0.65
N GLY A 7 0.62 -22.58 -0.27
CA GLY A 7 -0.63 -23.29 0.05
C GLY A 7 -1.69 -22.49 0.81
N LEU A 8 -1.46 -21.20 1.06
CA LEU A 8 -2.43 -20.35 1.77
C LEU A 8 -3.76 -20.22 1.03
N ASP A 9 -3.73 -20.24 -0.30
CA ASP A 9 -4.93 -20.14 -1.15
C ASP A 9 -5.85 -21.34 -0.95
N GLU A 10 -5.28 -22.54 -1.01
CA GLU A 10 -5.98 -23.81 -0.82
C GLU A 10 -6.54 -23.90 0.59
N VAL A 11 -5.76 -23.55 1.60
CA VAL A 11 -6.20 -23.53 3.00
C VAL A 11 -7.34 -22.54 3.20
N LEU A 12 -7.25 -21.32 2.68
CA LEU A 12 -8.32 -20.33 2.81
C LEU A 12 -9.59 -20.74 2.06
N LYS A 13 -9.45 -21.42 0.92
CA LYS A 13 -10.60 -21.97 0.18
C LYS A 13 -11.27 -23.09 0.97
N ALA A 14 -10.51 -24.04 1.50
CA ALA A 14 -11.00 -25.11 2.34
C ALA A 14 -11.68 -24.58 3.62
N LEU A 15 -11.04 -23.62 4.31
CA LEU A 15 -11.63 -22.98 5.49
C LEU A 15 -12.98 -22.31 5.19
N ARG A 16 -13.10 -21.61 4.07
CA ARG A 16 -14.37 -20.97 3.70
C ARG A 16 -15.48 -21.97 3.39
N GLN A 17 -15.11 -23.09 2.81
CA GLN A 17 -16.05 -24.13 2.40
C GLN A 17 -16.48 -25.01 3.58
N PHE A 18 -15.54 -25.41 4.43
CA PHE A 18 -15.79 -26.41 5.47
C PHE A 18 -15.86 -25.81 6.88
N GLU A 19 -15.21 -24.69 7.14
CA GLU A 19 -15.09 -24.07 8.47
C GLU A 19 -15.18 -22.52 8.39
N PRO A 20 -16.34 -21.99 8.00
CA PRO A 20 -16.52 -20.54 7.77
C PRO A 20 -16.24 -19.69 9.02
N ASP A 21 -16.45 -20.25 10.22
CA ASP A 21 -16.20 -19.54 11.47
C ASP A 21 -14.70 -19.35 11.72
N LEU A 22 -13.89 -20.37 11.40
CA LEU A 22 -12.44 -20.25 11.46
C LEU A 22 -11.92 -19.22 10.45
N ALA A 23 -12.49 -19.19 9.23
CA ALA A 23 -12.14 -18.21 8.22
C ALA A 23 -12.46 -16.77 8.70
N LYS A 24 -13.62 -16.56 9.32
CA LYS A 24 -14.00 -15.25 9.90
C LYS A 24 -13.07 -14.85 11.04
N ASN A 25 -12.76 -15.79 11.93
CA ASN A 25 -11.85 -15.53 13.06
C ASN A 25 -10.44 -15.18 12.59
N LEU A 26 -9.88 -15.92 11.63
CA LEU A 26 -8.59 -15.61 11.02
C LEU A 26 -8.58 -14.19 10.45
N ASN A 27 -9.59 -13.82 9.67
CA ASN A 27 -9.69 -12.48 9.09
C ASN A 27 -9.75 -11.39 10.17
N LYS A 28 -10.44 -11.64 11.28
CA LYS A 28 -10.52 -10.72 12.42
C LYS A 28 -9.14 -10.55 13.09
N GLN A 29 -8.43 -11.67 13.34
CA GLN A 29 -7.10 -11.64 13.97
C GLN A 29 -6.06 -10.94 13.08
N VAL A 30 -6.05 -11.23 11.79
CA VAL A 30 -5.13 -10.57 10.84
C VAL A 30 -5.44 -9.08 10.72
N ARG A 31 -6.71 -8.70 10.69
CA ARG A 31 -7.10 -7.28 10.71
C ARG A 31 -6.59 -6.59 11.98
N ALA A 32 -6.75 -7.23 13.13
CA ALA A 32 -6.26 -6.69 14.40
C ALA A 32 -4.72 -6.53 14.40
N ALA A 33 -3.99 -7.49 13.84
CA ALA A 33 -2.52 -7.44 13.72
C ALA A 33 -2.04 -6.29 12.81
N LEU A 34 -2.77 -5.98 11.73
CA LEU A 34 -2.40 -4.93 10.77
C LEU A 34 -2.90 -3.52 11.16
N THR A 35 -3.88 -3.43 12.04
CA THR A 35 -4.50 -2.15 12.45
C THR A 35 -3.50 -1.17 13.09
N PRO A 36 -2.55 -1.55 13.95
CA PRO A 36 -1.55 -0.64 14.49
C PRO A 36 -0.71 0.02 13.40
N VAL A 37 -0.24 -0.74 12.42
CA VAL A 37 0.51 -0.21 11.27
C VAL A 37 -0.34 0.73 10.43
N GLN A 38 -1.62 0.40 10.21
CA GLN A 38 -2.57 1.29 9.52
C GLN A 38 -2.72 2.61 10.24
N LYS A 39 -2.98 2.58 11.57
CA LYS A 39 -3.14 3.80 12.38
C LYS A 39 -1.88 4.65 12.35
N LYS A 40 -0.72 4.03 12.52
CA LYS A 40 0.57 4.71 12.45
C LYS A 40 0.81 5.38 11.11
N ALA A 41 0.49 4.69 10.00
CA ALA A 41 0.56 5.28 8.67
C ALA A 41 -0.39 6.46 8.48
N GLN A 42 -1.57 6.42 9.09
CA GLN A 42 -2.54 7.52 9.08
C GLN A 42 -2.06 8.74 9.89
N GLU A 43 -1.31 8.53 10.98
CA GLU A 43 -0.69 9.59 11.76
C GLU A 43 0.36 10.38 10.98
N TYR A 44 1.06 9.73 10.04
CA TYR A 44 2.06 10.39 9.19
C TYR A 44 1.48 11.25 8.07
N VAL A 45 0.16 11.22 7.87
CA VAL A 45 -0.49 12.09 6.89
C VAL A 45 -0.55 13.52 7.43
N PRO A 46 0.14 14.48 6.80
CA PRO A 46 0.19 15.85 7.28
C PRO A 46 -1.17 16.55 7.13
N ASP A 47 -1.37 17.62 7.87
CA ASP A 47 -2.58 18.44 7.79
C ASP A 47 -2.71 19.11 6.43
N SER A 48 -1.61 19.53 5.85
CA SER A 48 -1.54 20.15 4.53
C SER A 48 -0.36 19.64 3.73
N LEU A 49 -0.47 19.69 2.42
CA LEU A 49 0.61 19.35 1.50
C LEU A 49 0.67 20.41 0.40
N PRO A 50 1.33 21.56 0.66
CA PRO A 50 1.37 22.71 -0.24
C PRO A 50 1.86 22.36 -1.63
N GLY A 51 2.86 21.48 -1.74
CA GLY A 51 3.42 21.01 -3.01
C GLY A 51 2.36 20.39 -3.93
N LEU A 52 1.46 19.56 -3.43
CA LEU A 52 0.36 18.98 -4.22
C LEU A 52 -0.74 20.01 -4.51
N SER A 53 -1.09 20.83 -3.54
CA SER A 53 -2.16 21.82 -3.70
C SER A 53 -1.82 22.92 -4.69
N ASN A 54 -0.55 23.36 -4.72
CA ASN A 54 -0.08 24.45 -5.60
C ASN A 54 0.15 24.00 -7.05
N TRP A 55 0.27 22.72 -7.31
CA TRP A 55 0.49 22.18 -8.66
C TRP A 55 -0.78 22.19 -9.53
N GLN A 56 -1.90 22.61 -8.98
CA GLN A 56 -3.15 22.80 -9.74
C GLN A 56 -3.19 24.06 -10.60
N PHE A 57 -2.23 24.98 -10.39
CA PHE A 57 -2.20 26.27 -11.06
C PHE A 57 -0.89 26.46 -11.82
N SER A 58 -0.98 26.97 -13.03
CA SER A 58 0.20 27.45 -13.75
C SER A 58 0.77 28.67 -13.01
N ALA A 59 2.03 29.03 -13.28
CA ALA A 59 2.67 30.25 -12.77
C ALA A 59 1.88 31.55 -13.03
N LYS A 60 0.90 31.52 -13.96
CA LYS A 60 -0.02 32.62 -14.26
C LYS A 60 -1.40 32.48 -13.61
N GLY A 61 -1.55 31.64 -12.57
CA GLY A 61 -2.82 31.45 -11.87
C GLY A 61 -3.90 30.68 -12.64
N LYS A 62 -3.63 30.24 -13.86
CA LYS A 62 -4.56 29.41 -14.63
C LYS A 62 -4.55 27.99 -14.10
N LYS A 63 -5.73 27.40 -13.90
CA LYS A 63 -5.84 25.97 -13.57
C LYS A 63 -5.08 25.15 -14.61
N ILE A 64 -4.17 24.31 -14.18
CA ILE A 64 -3.57 23.29 -15.03
C ILE A 64 -4.69 22.28 -15.32
N ASN A 65 -5.41 22.52 -16.39
CA ASN A 65 -6.62 21.74 -16.69
C ASN A 65 -6.32 20.30 -17.05
N LYS A 66 -5.05 19.98 -17.36
CA LYS A 66 -4.76 18.63 -17.86
C LYS A 66 -3.27 18.35 -17.73
N ALA A 67 -2.87 17.48 -16.81
CA ALA A 67 -1.59 16.81 -16.91
C ALA A 67 -1.74 15.65 -17.88
N THR A 68 -0.97 15.63 -18.94
CA THR A 68 -0.87 14.45 -19.82
C THR A 68 -0.20 13.36 -19.02
N SER A 69 -0.93 12.29 -18.69
CA SER A 69 -0.31 11.11 -18.13
C SER A 69 0.59 10.46 -19.17
N ALA A 70 1.55 9.66 -18.76
CA ALA A 70 2.37 8.85 -19.65
C ALA A 70 1.55 7.93 -20.59
N PHE A 71 0.25 7.83 -20.38
CA PHE A 71 -0.70 7.04 -21.15
C PHE A 71 -1.65 7.89 -22.01
N GLY A 72 -1.33 9.17 -22.24
CA GLY A 72 -2.16 10.05 -23.06
C GLY A 72 -3.46 10.49 -22.39
N GLN A 73 -3.75 10.07 -21.18
CA GLN A 73 -4.90 10.52 -20.42
C GLN A 73 -4.61 11.86 -19.76
N VAL A 74 -5.56 12.72 -19.90
CA VAL A 74 -5.49 14.08 -19.42
C VAL A 74 -6.12 14.12 -18.02
N GLY A 75 -5.30 14.29 -16.99
CA GLY A 75 -5.74 14.32 -15.60
C GLY A 75 -5.21 15.55 -14.84
N HIS A 76 -5.94 15.94 -13.81
CA HIS A 76 -5.44 16.93 -12.86
C HIS A 76 -4.58 16.26 -11.80
N PHE A 77 -3.57 16.97 -11.29
CA PHE A 77 -2.94 16.57 -10.04
C PHE A 77 -4.03 16.50 -8.95
N PRO A 78 -4.11 15.39 -8.19
CA PRO A 78 -5.14 15.25 -7.19
C PRO A 78 -4.94 16.30 -6.09
N LYS A 79 -6.02 17.02 -5.76
CA LYS A 79 -5.99 17.92 -4.62
C LYS A 79 -5.76 17.13 -3.35
N PHE A 80 -4.80 17.58 -2.55
CA PHE A 80 -4.55 16.96 -1.25
C PHE A 80 -5.70 17.29 -0.28
N ASN A 81 -6.21 16.25 0.35
CA ASN A 81 -7.16 16.34 1.46
C ASN A 81 -6.77 15.29 2.50
N GLN A 82 -6.37 15.73 3.68
CA GLN A 82 -5.91 14.89 4.76
C GLN A 82 -6.91 13.78 5.12
N SER A 83 -8.19 14.14 5.32
CA SER A 83 -9.23 13.19 5.72
C SER A 83 -9.46 12.12 4.67
N ILE A 84 -9.41 12.48 3.38
CA ILE A 84 -9.55 11.54 2.27
C ILE A 84 -8.34 10.60 2.23
N VAL A 85 -7.12 11.14 2.36
CA VAL A 85 -5.89 10.34 2.37
C VAL A 85 -5.86 9.38 3.56
N LYS A 86 -6.17 9.86 4.78
CA LYS A 86 -6.27 9.02 5.99
C LYS A 86 -7.28 7.88 5.80
N ARG A 87 -8.48 8.17 5.31
CA ARG A 87 -9.50 7.15 5.02
C ARG A 87 -9.09 6.20 3.90
N GLY A 88 -8.25 6.64 2.98
CA GLY A 88 -7.70 5.82 1.90
C GLY A 88 -6.70 4.77 2.37
N ILE A 89 -6.05 4.97 3.52
CA ILE A 89 -5.11 4.00 4.11
C ILE A 89 -5.91 3.00 4.94
N ARG A 90 -6.04 1.77 4.42
CA ARG A 90 -6.85 0.74 5.08
C ARG A 90 -6.31 -0.67 4.90
N VAL A 91 -6.61 -1.51 5.90
CA VAL A 91 -6.41 -2.95 5.81
C VAL A 91 -7.44 -3.53 4.84
N MET A 92 -6.96 -4.23 3.84
CA MET A 92 -7.78 -4.93 2.86
C MET A 92 -7.56 -6.44 2.99
N ILE A 93 -8.66 -7.17 3.00
CA ILE A 93 -8.70 -8.63 3.07
C ILE A 93 -9.32 -9.13 1.77
N GLY A 94 -8.67 -10.09 1.14
CA GLY A 94 -9.12 -10.70 -0.10
C GLY A 94 -8.01 -10.80 -1.14
N LYS A 95 -8.16 -11.80 -2.00
CA LYS A 95 -7.20 -12.10 -3.06
C LYS A 95 -7.12 -10.96 -4.07
N THR A 96 -5.89 -10.51 -4.37
CA THR A 96 -5.64 -9.59 -5.47
C THR A 96 -5.54 -10.35 -6.78
N ARG A 97 -5.62 -9.61 -7.89
CA ARG A 97 -5.13 -10.12 -9.17
C ARG A 97 -3.62 -10.39 -9.06
N PRO A 98 -3.10 -11.42 -9.74
CA PRO A 98 -1.67 -11.65 -9.80
C PRO A 98 -0.94 -10.41 -10.34
N ASN A 99 0.21 -10.10 -9.77
CA ASN A 99 1.12 -9.12 -10.36
C ASN A 99 1.86 -9.73 -11.56
N ASN A 100 2.72 -8.94 -12.23
CA ASN A 100 3.51 -9.39 -13.39
C ASN A 100 4.44 -10.58 -13.10
N LYS A 101 4.66 -10.91 -11.81
CA LYS A 101 5.45 -12.06 -11.35
C LYS A 101 4.59 -13.21 -10.83
N GLY A 102 3.26 -13.15 -11.02
CA GLY A 102 2.33 -14.18 -10.58
C GLY A 102 1.92 -14.13 -9.10
N PHE A 103 2.47 -13.21 -8.29
CA PHE A 103 2.14 -13.12 -6.87
C PHE A 103 0.77 -12.49 -6.62
N THR A 104 0.03 -13.07 -5.70
CA THR A 104 -1.24 -12.54 -5.17
C THR A 104 -1.09 -12.20 -3.70
N SER A 105 -1.86 -11.21 -3.22
CA SER A 105 -1.92 -10.86 -1.80
C SER A 105 -3.31 -11.12 -1.24
N PHE A 106 -3.40 -11.74 -0.07
CA PHE A 106 -4.66 -11.93 0.66
C PHE A 106 -4.90 -10.85 1.71
N TYR A 107 -3.84 -10.41 2.35
CA TYR A 107 -3.87 -9.42 3.41
C TYR A 107 -2.90 -8.31 3.08
N ARG A 108 -3.36 -7.07 3.09
CA ARG A 108 -2.53 -5.91 2.76
C ARG A 108 -3.03 -4.63 3.41
N ILE A 109 -2.14 -3.69 3.62
CA ILE A 109 -2.49 -2.30 3.83
C ILE A 109 -2.31 -1.59 2.50
N SER A 110 -3.32 -0.87 2.06
CA SER A 110 -3.28 -0.15 0.76
C SER A 110 -3.69 1.29 0.94
N ASN A 111 -3.08 2.16 0.16
CA ASN A 111 -3.55 3.51 -0.04
C ASN A 111 -4.38 3.55 -1.32
N THR A 112 -5.64 3.90 -1.20
CA THR A 112 -6.61 3.90 -2.31
C THR A 112 -6.79 5.27 -2.94
N THR A 113 -6.04 6.28 -2.48
CA THR A 113 -6.13 7.66 -2.97
C THR A 113 -4.91 8.03 -3.82
N ALA A 114 -5.12 8.74 -4.91
CA ALA A 114 -4.03 9.18 -5.77
C ALA A 114 -3.07 10.13 -5.05
N ALA A 115 -3.58 11.09 -4.27
CA ALA A 115 -2.75 12.01 -3.48
C ALA A 115 -1.88 11.27 -2.45
N GLY A 116 -2.47 10.28 -1.76
CA GLY A 116 -1.72 9.46 -0.82
C GLY A 116 -0.69 8.56 -1.49
N ALA A 117 -0.98 8.01 -2.66
CA ALA A 117 -0.02 7.21 -3.42
C ALA A 117 1.17 8.07 -3.91
N ILE A 118 0.91 9.28 -4.38
CA ILE A 118 1.95 10.23 -4.76
C ILE A 118 2.82 10.57 -3.53
N MET A 119 2.20 10.92 -2.41
CA MET A 119 2.93 11.20 -1.17
C MET A 119 3.79 10.01 -0.72
N GLU A 120 3.25 8.81 -0.76
CA GLU A 120 3.95 7.58 -0.37
C GLU A 120 5.20 7.32 -1.22
N THR A 121 5.11 7.53 -2.53
CA THR A 121 6.09 7.02 -3.50
C THR A 121 7.02 8.05 -4.11
N SER A 122 6.70 9.34 -4.03
CA SER A 122 7.50 10.41 -4.64
C SER A 122 8.95 10.40 -4.14
N GLY A 123 9.91 10.36 -5.06
CA GLY A 123 11.34 10.29 -4.75
C GLY A 123 11.86 8.90 -4.39
N ARG A 124 11.05 7.84 -4.52
CA ARG A 124 11.45 6.48 -4.16
C ARG A 124 12.59 5.94 -5.02
N ALA A 125 12.46 6.02 -6.34
CA ALA A 125 13.43 5.47 -7.28
C ALA A 125 14.35 6.53 -7.86
N ASN A 126 13.93 7.79 -7.85
CA ASN A 126 14.71 8.91 -8.33
C ASN A 126 14.60 10.07 -7.32
N PRO A 127 15.54 10.17 -6.37
CA PRO A 127 15.54 11.23 -5.38
C PRO A 127 15.79 12.62 -5.97
N SER A 128 16.38 12.71 -7.17
CA SER A 128 16.60 13.99 -7.88
C SER A 128 15.35 14.57 -8.51
N GLY A 129 14.29 13.79 -8.60
CA GLY A 129 13.00 14.27 -9.08
C GLY A 129 12.24 13.31 -9.99
N GLN A 130 10.93 13.32 -9.84
CA GLN A 130 9.99 12.56 -10.65
C GLN A 130 8.94 13.54 -11.20
N PRO A 131 8.50 13.38 -12.42
CA PRO A 131 8.83 12.38 -13.44
C PRO A 131 10.08 12.69 -14.27
N TRP A 132 10.79 13.79 -13.98
CA TRP A 132 11.89 14.28 -14.78
C TRP A 132 13.22 13.63 -14.36
N ASN A 133 13.91 12.99 -15.32
CA ASN A 133 15.24 12.44 -15.14
C ASN A 133 16.04 12.66 -16.43
N PRO A 134 17.05 13.57 -16.45
CA PRO A 134 17.83 13.88 -17.63
C PRO A 134 18.59 12.64 -18.16
N ALA A 135 19.08 11.78 -17.26
CA ALA A 135 19.83 10.59 -17.64
C ALA A 135 18.99 9.53 -18.38
N SER A 136 17.69 9.51 -18.17
CA SER A 136 16.78 8.56 -18.82
C SER A 136 16.14 9.12 -20.09
N GLY A 137 16.41 10.34 -20.48
CA GLY A 137 15.75 11.00 -21.60
C GLY A 137 14.24 11.20 -21.41
N SER A 138 13.74 11.02 -20.17
CA SER A 138 12.30 11.06 -19.87
C SER A 138 11.69 12.47 -19.80
N HIS A 139 12.44 13.51 -20.15
CA HIS A 139 11.94 14.88 -20.19
C HIS A 139 10.83 15.11 -21.21
N LYS A 140 10.63 14.24 -22.17
CA LYS A 140 9.46 14.35 -23.05
C LYS A 140 8.11 14.28 -22.33
N TYR A 141 8.09 13.79 -21.09
CA TYR A 141 6.90 13.73 -20.24
C TYR A 141 6.85 14.83 -19.18
N SER A 142 7.93 15.62 -19.02
CA SER A 142 7.94 16.77 -18.14
C SER A 142 7.59 18.03 -18.92
N HIS A 143 6.57 18.73 -18.46
CA HIS A 143 6.18 20.04 -18.99
C HIS A 143 6.91 21.20 -18.29
N SER A 144 7.75 20.90 -17.33
CA SER A 144 8.55 21.91 -16.63
C SER A 144 9.84 22.23 -17.40
N ARG A 145 10.10 23.49 -17.62
CA ARG A 145 11.40 23.98 -18.12
C ARG A 145 12.45 24.09 -17.03
N ASN A 146 12.03 23.97 -15.76
CA ASN A 146 12.95 23.98 -14.63
C ASN A 146 13.47 22.55 -14.38
N PRO A 147 14.78 22.30 -14.54
CA PRO A 147 15.37 20.98 -14.29
C PRO A 147 15.23 20.52 -12.83
N GLU A 148 15.10 21.44 -11.89
CA GLU A 148 14.97 21.13 -10.46
C GLU A 148 13.51 20.96 -10.01
N ALA A 149 12.51 21.13 -10.87
CA ALA A 149 11.11 21.09 -10.49
C ALA A 149 10.72 19.78 -9.80
N GLY A 150 11.29 18.65 -10.24
CA GLY A 150 11.07 17.36 -9.61
C GLY A 150 11.63 17.27 -8.19
N LEU A 151 12.83 17.81 -7.97
CA LEU A 151 13.45 17.86 -6.66
C LEU A 151 12.68 18.79 -5.71
N HIS A 152 12.30 19.97 -6.17
CA HIS A 152 11.44 20.89 -5.41
C HIS A 152 10.11 20.22 -5.01
N PHE A 153 9.50 19.49 -5.94
CA PHE A 153 8.27 18.74 -5.65
C PHE A 153 8.47 17.69 -4.56
N ILE A 154 9.55 16.89 -4.65
CA ILE A 154 9.87 15.86 -3.65
C ILE A 154 10.14 16.49 -2.29
N ASN A 155 10.89 17.57 -2.24
CA ASN A 155 11.23 18.27 -1.00
C ASN A 155 9.96 18.89 -0.36
N SER A 156 9.03 19.38 -1.17
CA SER A 156 7.77 19.94 -0.69
C SER A 156 6.78 18.89 -0.14
N MET A 157 7.00 17.59 -0.43
CA MET A 157 6.18 16.53 0.13
C MET A 157 6.30 16.41 1.64
N GLY A 158 7.40 16.87 2.24
CA GLY A 158 7.66 16.67 3.66
C GLY A 158 7.74 15.20 4.06
N GLY A 159 7.90 14.96 5.36
CA GLY A 159 7.93 13.62 5.92
C GLY A 159 9.16 12.79 5.52
N ARG A 160 9.64 12.00 6.47
CA ARG A 160 10.81 11.14 6.25
C ARG A 160 10.41 9.89 5.46
N MET A 161 11.16 9.57 4.40
CA MET A 161 11.05 8.26 3.74
C MET A 161 11.83 7.20 4.51
N GLN A 162 11.20 6.06 4.78
CA GLN A 162 11.84 4.90 5.38
C GLN A 162 11.61 3.62 4.56
N GLY A 163 12.44 2.61 4.81
CA GLY A 163 12.45 1.36 4.06
C GLY A 163 13.51 1.33 2.96
N ASN A 164 13.59 0.23 2.23
CA ASN A 164 14.63 -0.03 1.23
C ASN A 164 14.04 -0.20 -0.18
N GLY A 165 14.71 0.35 -1.18
CA GLY A 165 14.38 0.17 -2.59
C GLY A 165 12.92 0.49 -2.91
N LYS A 166 12.21 -0.46 -3.51
CA LYS A 166 10.78 -0.33 -3.86
C LYS A 166 9.84 -0.36 -2.66
N MET A 167 10.32 -0.78 -1.48
CA MET A 167 9.59 -0.83 -0.22
C MET A 167 9.86 0.41 0.65
N ARG A 168 10.28 1.51 0.06
CA ARG A 168 10.55 2.79 0.72
C ARG A 168 9.35 3.73 0.56
N GLY A 169 8.94 4.39 1.63
CA GLY A 169 7.81 5.34 1.59
C GLY A 169 7.69 6.21 2.82
N ARG A 170 6.72 7.12 2.79
CA ARG A 170 6.50 8.11 3.86
C ARG A 170 5.36 7.74 4.82
N LEU A 171 4.45 6.89 4.41
CA LEU A 171 3.25 6.53 5.15
C LEU A 171 3.26 5.04 5.55
N ILE A 172 2.78 4.17 4.68
CA ILE A 172 2.61 2.73 4.96
C ILE A 172 3.97 2.04 5.14
N TYR A 173 4.90 2.28 4.20
CA TYR A 173 6.21 1.63 4.29
C TYR A 173 7.03 2.13 5.47
N ARG A 174 6.90 3.42 5.83
CA ARG A 174 7.49 3.96 7.04
C ARG A 174 6.91 3.29 8.28
N ALA A 175 5.59 3.26 8.42
CA ALA A 175 4.91 2.63 9.55
C ALA A 175 5.26 1.15 9.66
N PHE A 176 5.35 0.45 8.52
CA PHE A 176 5.71 -0.95 8.47
C PHE A 176 7.17 -1.21 8.86
N ASN A 177 8.08 -0.31 8.46
CA ASN A 177 9.49 -0.39 8.84
C ASN A 177 9.67 -0.17 10.35
N GLU A 178 8.94 0.77 10.94
CA GLU A 178 8.96 1.05 12.39
C GLU A 178 8.25 -0.02 13.22
N ASP A 179 7.38 -0.83 12.61
CA ASP A 179 6.73 -1.98 13.27
C ASP A 179 7.71 -3.15 13.55
N GLU A 180 8.87 -3.14 12.91
CA GLU A 180 9.94 -4.13 13.12
C GLU A 180 9.49 -5.59 12.94
N GLY A 181 8.51 -5.82 12.09
CA GLY A 181 7.99 -7.15 11.77
C GLY A 181 6.96 -7.71 12.76
N ARG A 182 6.55 -6.96 13.77
CA ARG A 182 5.54 -7.42 14.76
C ARG A 182 4.22 -7.80 14.12
N ALA A 183 3.73 -6.99 13.17
CA ALA A 183 2.50 -7.29 12.45
C ALA A 183 2.62 -8.56 11.60
N ILE A 184 3.78 -8.81 10.99
CA ILE A 184 4.05 -10.05 10.25
C ILE A 184 4.02 -11.23 11.21
N ALA A 185 4.79 -11.19 12.30
CA ALA A 185 4.87 -12.27 13.27
C ALA A 185 3.49 -12.62 13.87
N THR A 186 2.69 -11.60 14.19
CA THR A 186 1.33 -11.79 14.72
C THR A 186 0.40 -12.38 13.65
N THR A 187 0.50 -11.94 12.41
CA THR A 187 -0.27 -12.51 11.29
C THR A 187 0.09 -13.97 11.05
N MET A 188 1.38 -14.32 11.03
CA MET A 188 1.84 -15.69 10.84
C MET A 188 1.38 -16.60 11.99
N ARG A 189 1.43 -16.11 13.23
CA ARG A 189 0.89 -16.83 14.39
C ARG A 189 -0.59 -17.11 14.24
N ALA A 190 -1.39 -16.13 13.83
CA ALA A 190 -2.82 -16.30 13.60
C ALA A 190 -3.12 -17.36 12.51
N VAL A 191 -2.37 -17.34 11.42
CA VAL A 191 -2.47 -18.33 10.34
C VAL A 191 -2.15 -19.74 10.86
N ASN A 192 -1.00 -19.91 11.53
CA ASN A 192 -0.56 -21.20 12.06
C ASN A 192 -1.53 -21.79 13.09
N MET A 193 -2.04 -20.95 14.00
CA MET A 193 -3.05 -21.38 14.98
C MET A 193 -4.34 -21.82 14.28
N THR A 194 -4.79 -21.11 13.27
CA THR A 194 -6.00 -21.47 12.52
C THR A 194 -5.83 -22.80 11.77
N ILE A 195 -4.67 -23.01 11.15
CA ILE A 195 -4.34 -24.28 10.49
C ILE A 195 -4.34 -25.43 11.51
N ALA A 196 -3.71 -25.27 12.67
CA ALA A 196 -3.68 -26.30 13.70
C ALA A 196 -5.08 -26.67 14.21
N VAL A 197 -5.96 -25.68 14.41
CA VAL A 197 -7.36 -25.93 14.81
C VAL A 197 -8.12 -26.67 13.70
N PHE A 198 -7.94 -26.26 12.46
CA PHE A 198 -8.57 -26.92 11.31
C PHE A 198 -8.15 -28.39 11.20
N GLN A 199 -6.85 -28.68 11.31
CA GLN A 199 -6.32 -30.04 11.27
C GLN A 199 -6.90 -30.92 12.38
N ARG A 200 -6.97 -30.42 13.63
CA ARG A 200 -7.57 -31.13 14.76
C ARG A 200 -9.05 -31.49 14.51
N ARG A 201 -9.84 -30.54 13.99
CA ARG A 201 -11.26 -30.76 13.67
C ARG A 201 -11.43 -31.77 12.52
N ALA A 202 -10.61 -31.66 11.48
CA ALA A 202 -10.63 -32.60 10.36
C ALA A 202 -10.30 -34.03 10.82
N SER A 203 -9.27 -34.21 11.65
CA SER A 203 -8.92 -35.53 12.22
C SER A 203 -10.03 -36.10 13.10
N ALA A 204 -10.66 -35.27 13.94
CA ALA A 204 -11.77 -35.72 14.77
C ALA A 204 -13.02 -36.14 13.97
N GLN A 205 -13.27 -35.47 12.83
CA GLN A 205 -14.37 -35.86 11.91
C GLN A 205 -14.11 -37.20 11.20
N VAL A 206 -12.85 -37.46 10.82
CA VAL A 206 -12.44 -38.74 10.22
C VAL A 206 -12.63 -39.89 11.21
N LEU A 207 -12.19 -39.71 12.46
CA LEU A 207 -12.36 -40.72 13.50
C LEU A 207 -13.82 -41.02 13.83
N LYS A 208 -14.69 -40.01 13.84
CA LYS A 208 -16.13 -40.19 14.03
C LYS A 208 -16.85 -40.93 12.89
N LYS A 209 -16.30 -40.90 11.69
CA LYS A 209 -16.85 -41.62 10.53
C LYS A 209 -16.34 -43.05 10.46
N ALA A 210 -15.24 -43.35 11.11
CA ALA A 210 -14.63 -44.68 11.14
C ALA A 210 -15.09 -45.55 12.34
N ALA A 211 -15.79 -44.96 13.32
CA ALA A 211 -16.44 -45.63 14.45
C ALA A 211 -17.94 -45.82 14.20
#